data_b2dfe50aa204072671e2635bfd89749e
#
_entry.id   b2dfe50aa204072671e2635bfd89749e
#
_cell.length_a   1.000
_cell.length_b   1.000
_cell.length_c   1.000
_cell.angle_alpha   90.00
_cell.angle_beta   90.00
_cell.angle_gamma   90.00
#
_symmetry.space_group_name_H-M   'P 1'
#
loop_
_entity.id
_entity.type
_entity.pdbx_description
1 polymer ?
#
loop_
_entity_poly.entity_id
_entity_poly.type
_entity_poly.pdbx_seq_one_letter_code
_entity_poly.pdbx_strand_id
1 'polypeptide(L)'
;MGLSFFISFISTSEEAVIALNVHFVAACAFLFGTFYYIGNAISEPARMKEHLPNKDAISSTMNHYGAQLGFKRAKYPKEKKYFQSENMAYVFAIFVGALMAFTGIIKSIQHSIDLPGFVVSAATLLHDIGTVAMLLFLLAHVFFAVLVPWSWKTFPSMIHGWMPEEEAKKEHPGWYEDIVSEEQKAK
;
A
#
# COMPACT_ATOMS: atom_id res chain seq x y z
N MET A 1 -12.71 15.75 17.07
CA MET A 1 -11.74 15.84 18.18
C MET A 1 -10.33 15.34 17.79
N GLY A 2 -10.14 14.44 16.83
CA GLY A 2 -8.82 13.87 16.51
C GLY A 2 -7.83 14.83 15.87
N LEU A 3 -8.23 15.59 14.89
CA LEU A 3 -7.35 16.55 14.20
C LEU A 3 -7.05 17.79 15.07
N SER A 4 -7.95 18.15 15.99
CA SER A 4 -7.71 19.24 16.94
C SER A 4 -6.54 18.95 17.89
N PHE A 5 -6.23 17.69 18.17
CA PHE A 5 -5.05 17.35 18.98
C PHE A 5 -3.74 17.59 18.22
N PHE A 6 -3.70 17.31 16.92
CA PHE A 6 -2.53 17.62 16.06
C PHE A 6 -2.41 19.13 15.81
N ILE A 7 -3.53 19.83 15.60
CA ILE A 7 -3.57 21.28 15.38
C ILE A 7 -3.21 22.06 16.66
N SER A 8 -3.51 21.53 17.83
CA SER A 8 -3.08 22.15 19.10
C SER A 8 -1.57 22.13 19.35
N PHE A 9 -0.83 21.29 18.58
CA PHE A 9 0.64 21.31 18.55
C PHE A 9 1.18 22.42 17.63
N ILE A 10 0.37 22.92 16.69
CA ILE A 10 0.69 24.05 15.82
C ILE A 10 0.18 25.31 16.49
N SER A 11 1.05 26.01 17.19
CA SER A 11 0.66 27.05 18.16
C SER A 11 0.19 28.37 17.56
N THR A 12 0.28 28.56 16.23
CA THR A 12 -0.14 29.81 15.56
C THR A 12 -1.07 29.58 14.38
N SER A 13 -1.95 30.52 14.09
CA SER A 13 -2.87 30.49 12.95
C SER A 13 -2.13 30.44 11.61
N GLU A 14 -0.95 31.06 11.51
CA GLU A 14 -0.14 31.05 10.29
C GLU A 14 0.44 29.65 10.01
N GLU A 15 0.95 28.95 11.00
CA GLU A 15 1.46 27.59 10.86
C GLU A 15 0.35 26.62 10.44
N ALA A 16 -0.87 26.77 10.95
CA ALA A 16 -2.03 25.98 10.55
C ALA A 16 -2.40 26.20 9.08
N VAL A 17 -2.32 27.45 8.59
CA VAL A 17 -2.58 27.79 7.19
C VAL A 17 -1.49 27.19 6.28
N ILE A 18 -0.23 27.24 6.68
CA ILE A 18 0.87 26.64 5.91
C ILE A 18 0.67 25.12 5.82
N ALA A 19 0.39 24.46 6.96
CA ALA A 19 0.15 23.04 7.00
C ALA A 19 -1.03 22.60 6.10
N LEU A 20 -2.11 23.39 6.11
CA LEU A 20 -3.28 23.14 5.26
C LEU A 20 -2.94 23.32 3.77
N ASN A 21 -2.19 24.34 3.40
CA ASN A 21 -1.76 24.55 2.00
C ASN A 21 -0.85 23.42 1.52
N VAL A 22 0.10 22.97 2.34
CA VAL A 22 0.95 21.80 2.02
C VAL A 22 0.10 20.57 1.83
N HIS A 23 -0.90 20.36 2.72
CA HIS A 23 -1.84 19.24 2.58
C HIS A 23 -2.62 19.29 1.26
N PHE A 24 -3.14 20.44 0.85
CA PHE A 24 -3.87 20.58 -0.43
C PHE A 24 -2.97 20.32 -1.65
N VAL A 25 -1.74 20.81 -1.65
CA VAL A 25 -0.79 20.53 -2.73
C VAL A 25 -0.49 19.03 -2.81
N ALA A 26 -0.23 18.39 -1.66
CA ALA A 26 0.00 16.95 -1.58
C ALA A 26 -1.25 16.15 -2.01
N ALA A 27 -2.44 16.60 -1.64
CA ALA A 27 -3.71 15.98 -2.02
C ALA A 27 -3.94 16.05 -3.53
N CYS A 28 -3.62 17.18 -4.18
CA CYS A 28 -3.69 17.31 -5.65
C CYS A 28 -2.73 16.33 -6.34
N ALA A 29 -1.49 16.22 -5.86
CA ALA A 29 -0.52 15.26 -6.38
C ALA A 29 -0.99 13.80 -6.17
N PHE A 30 -1.54 13.49 -5.01
CA PHE A 30 -2.11 12.19 -4.69
C PHE A 30 -3.29 11.84 -5.60
N LEU A 31 -4.23 12.75 -5.82
CA LEU A 31 -5.36 12.56 -6.73
C LEU A 31 -4.90 12.34 -8.16
N PHE A 32 -3.93 13.12 -8.64
CA PHE A 32 -3.34 12.92 -9.96
C PHE A 32 -2.74 11.51 -10.09
N GLY A 33 -1.93 11.08 -9.12
CA GLY A 33 -1.38 9.73 -9.08
C GLY A 33 -2.46 8.65 -9.04
N THR A 34 -3.54 8.88 -8.29
CA THR A 34 -4.69 7.97 -8.22
C THR A 34 -5.39 7.83 -9.57
N PHE A 35 -5.66 8.92 -10.28
CA PHE A 35 -6.28 8.87 -11.62
C PHE A 35 -5.35 8.21 -12.64
N TYR A 36 -4.06 8.50 -12.59
CA TYR A 36 -3.07 7.83 -13.43
C TYR A 36 -3.05 6.32 -13.19
N TYR A 37 -3.06 5.93 -11.91
CA TYR A 37 -3.13 4.51 -11.51
C TYR A 37 -4.41 3.83 -12.02
N ILE A 38 -5.58 4.47 -11.89
CA ILE A 38 -6.86 3.95 -12.40
C ILE A 38 -6.79 3.77 -13.92
N GLY A 39 -6.23 4.74 -14.64
CA GLY A 39 -6.02 4.65 -16.09
C GLY A 39 -5.19 3.43 -16.47
N ASN A 40 -4.06 3.20 -15.79
CA ASN A 40 -3.23 2.02 -16.01
C ASN A 40 -3.96 0.71 -15.66
N ALA A 41 -4.71 0.70 -14.58
CA ALA A 41 -5.47 -0.48 -14.14
C ALA A 41 -6.54 -0.90 -15.16
N ILE A 42 -7.20 0.07 -15.80
CA ILE A 42 -8.17 -0.17 -16.86
C ILE A 42 -7.47 -0.67 -18.14
N SER A 43 -6.30 -0.12 -18.47
CA SER A 43 -5.55 -0.47 -19.67
C SER A 43 -4.90 -1.86 -19.57
N GLU A 44 -4.48 -2.28 -18.37
CA GLU A 44 -3.78 -3.55 -18.14
C GLU A 44 -4.43 -4.39 -17.03
N PRO A 45 -5.67 -4.89 -17.23
CA PRO A 45 -6.40 -5.61 -16.19
C PRO A 45 -5.75 -6.94 -15.79
N ALA A 46 -4.92 -7.53 -16.64
CA ALA A 46 -4.19 -8.75 -16.34
C ALA A 46 -3.16 -8.52 -15.22
N ARG A 47 -2.44 -7.39 -15.25
CA ARG A 47 -1.49 -6.99 -14.22
C ARG A 47 -2.16 -6.80 -12.86
N MET A 48 -3.38 -6.24 -12.85
CA MET A 48 -4.15 -6.08 -11.62
C MET A 48 -4.45 -7.40 -10.91
N LYS A 49 -4.72 -8.46 -11.69
CA LYS A 49 -5.03 -9.79 -11.14
C LYS A 49 -3.83 -10.42 -10.43
N GLU A 50 -2.61 -10.12 -10.86
CA GLU A 50 -1.39 -10.62 -10.22
C GLU A 50 -1.23 -10.08 -8.78
N HIS A 51 -1.79 -8.90 -8.51
CA HIS A 51 -1.76 -8.25 -7.19
C HIS A 51 -2.95 -8.60 -6.29
N LEU A 52 -3.81 -9.53 -6.69
CA LEU A 52 -4.90 -9.96 -5.84
C LEU A 52 -4.46 -11.07 -4.89
N PRO A 53 -4.75 -10.95 -3.58
CA PRO A 53 -4.44 -11.99 -2.61
C PRO A 53 -5.27 -13.25 -2.91
N ASN A 54 -4.66 -14.40 -2.72
CA ASN A 54 -5.35 -15.68 -2.84
C ASN A 54 -6.05 -16.07 -1.53
N LYS A 55 -6.73 -17.23 -1.52
CA LYS A 55 -7.46 -17.74 -0.34
C LYS A 55 -6.55 -17.99 0.87
N ASP A 56 -5.29 -18.29 0.61
CA ASP A 56 -4.32 -18.65 1.64
C ASP A 56 -3.41 -17.46 2.04
N ALA A 57 -3.75 -16.25 1.59
CA ALA A 57 -2.90 -15.07 1.76
C ALA A 57 -2.48 -14.83 3.22
N ILE A 58 -3.41 -14.94 4.17
CA ILE A 58 -3.12 -14.76 5.60
C ILE A 58 -2.17 -15.85 6.09
N SER A 59 -2.47 -17.12 5.78
CA SER A 59 -1.66 -18.26 6.19
C SER A 59 -0.26 -18.21 5.56
N SER A 60 -0.18 -17.85 4.27
CA SER A 60 1.07 -17.66 3.53
C SER A 60 1.93 -16.57 4.17
N THR A 61 1.33 -15.42 4.45
CA THR A 61 1.98 -14.29 5.11
C THR A 61 2.53 -14.67 6.49
N MET A 62 1.71 -15.33 7.32
CA MET A 62 2.13 -15.77 8.65
C MET A 62 3.26 -16.79 8.58
N ASN A 63 3.19 -17.74 7.64
CA ASN A 63 4.25 -18.73 7.44
C ASN A 63 5.54 -18.09 6.94
N HIS A 64 5.46 -17.16 6.00
CA HIS A 64 6.62 -16.45 5.45
C HIS A 64 7.37 -15.70 6.56
N TYR A 65 6.69 -14.78 7.27
CA TYR A 65 7.32 -14.04 8.36
C TYR A 65 7.72 -14.91 9.54
N GLY A 66 6.93 -15.94 9.85
CA GLY A 66 7.26 -16.92 10.87
C GLY A 66 8.54 -17.68 10.56
N ALA A 67 8.75 -18.07 9.29
CA ALA A 67 9.99 -18.72 8.85
C ALA A 67 11.19 -17.76 8.92
N GLN A 68 11.01 -16.49 8.54
CA GLN A 68 12.06 -15.47 8.64
C GLN A 68 12.45 -15.19 10.10
N LEU A 69 11.49 -15.23 11.03
CA LEU A 69 11.72 -15.04 12.46
C LEU A 69 12.24 -16.33 13.15
N GLY A 70 12.45 -17.41 12.41
CA GLY A 70 13.02 -18.66 12.91
C GLY A 70 12.04 -19.56 13.65
N PHE A 71 10.73 -19.40 13.48
CA PHE A 71 9.75 -20.34 14.05
C PHE A 71 9.83 -21.70 13.35
N LYS A 72 10.27 -22.75 14.03
CA LYS A 72 10.53 -24.08 13.48
C LYS A 72 9.35 -24.76 12.78
N ARG A 73 8.10 -24.38 13.09
CA ARG A 73 6.89 -24.91 12.48
C ARG A 73 6.49 -24.19 11.20
N ALA A 74 7.01 -22.99 10.98
CA ALA A 74 6.71 -22.20 9.80
C ALA A 74 7.55 -22.70 8.62
N LYS A 75 6.93 -22.81 7.45
CA LYS A 75 7.59 -23.19 6.20
C LYS A 75 7.45 -22.04 5.22
N TYR A 76 8.48 -21.81 4.39
CA TYR A 76 8.37 -20.89 3.29
C TYR A 76 7.27 -21.35 2.33
N PRO A 77 6.27 -20.52 2.06
CA PRO A 77 5.21 -20.86 1.11
C PRO A 77 5.75 -20.84 -0.34
N LYS A 78 5.02 -21.49 -1.25
CA LYS A 78 5.31 -21.38 -2.69
C LYS A 78 4.80 -20.04 -3.22
N GLU A 79 5.51 -18.97 -2.91
CA GLU A 79 5.16 -17.64 -3.37
C GLU A 79 5.32 -17.50 -4.89
N LYS A 80 4.40 -16.76 -5.50
CA LYS A 80 4.46 -16.34 -6.90
C LYS A 80 5.37 -15.13 -7.05
N LYS A 81 5.24 -14.38 -8.14
CA LYS A 81 6.01 -13.17 -8.44
C LYS A 81 5.95 -12.13 -7.30
N TYR A 82 4.78 -11.99 -6.70
CA TYR A 82 4.54 -11.12 -5.55
C TYR A 82 4.23 -11.96 -4.32
N PHE A 83 4.75 -11.57 -3.17
CA PHE A 83 4.38 -12.17 -1.90
C PHE A 83 2.90 -11.93 -1.60
N GLN A 84 2.25 -12.89 -0.94
CA GLN A 84 0.87 -12.69 -0.52
C GLN A 84 0.70 -11.53 0.47
N SER A 85 1.73 -11.25 1.27
CA SER A 85 1.78 -10.06 2.12
C SER A 85 1.81 -8.75 1.32
N GLU A 86 2.53 -8.71 0.19
CA GLU A 86 2.55 -7.56 -0.72
C GLU A 86 1.20 -7.35 -1.38
N ASN A 87 0.56 -8.44 -1.83
CA ASN A 87 -0.77 -8.40 -2.42
C ASN A 87 -1.82 -7.89 -1.42
N MET A 88 -1.75 -8.32 -0.16
CA MET A 88 -2.62 -7.80 0.90
C MET A 88 -2.36 -6.32 1.19
N ALA A 89 -1.10 -5.92 1.26
CA ALA A 89 -0.69 -4.53 1.45
C ALA A 89 -1.17 -3.64 0.29
N TYR A 90 -1.08 -4.14 -0.93
CA TYR A 90 -1.55 -3.47 -2.13
C TYR A 90 -3.07 -3.21 -2.10
N VAL A 91 -3.87 -4.23 -1.81
CA VAL A 91 -5.33 -4.07 -1.68
C VAL A 91 -5.70 -3.13 -0.55
N PHE A 92 -5.00 -3.22 0.59
CA PHE A 92 -5.17 -2.29 1.71
C PHE A 92 -4.87 -0.85 1.30
N ALA A 93 -3.75 -0.59 0.62
CA ALA A 93 -3.36 0.74 0.16
C ALA A 93 -4.37 1.33 -0.82
N ILE A 94 -4.90 0.53 -1.75
CA ILE A 94 -5.96 0.97 -2.68
C ILE A 94 -7.23 1.35 -1.91
N PHE A 95 -7.66 0.49 -0.98
CA PHE A 95 -8.90 0.74 -0.22
C PHE A 95 -8.80 2.01 0.63
N VAL A 96 -7.71 2.15 1.41
CA VAL A 96 -7.51 3.34 2.24
C VAL A 96 -7.26 4.58 1.38
N GLY A 97 -6.52 4.45 0.28
CA GLY A 97 -6.30 5.54 -0.67
C GLY A 97 -7.61 6.04 -1.30
N ALA A 98 -8.49 5.14 -1.73
CA ALA A 98 -9.81 5.49 -2.25
C ALA A 98 -10.68 6.17 -1.18
N LEU A 99 -10.66 5.66 0.05
CA LEU A 99 -11.35 6.27 1.18
C LEU A 99 -10.86 7.70 1.44
N MET A 100 -9.53 7.91 1.45
CA MET A 100 -8.92 9.22 1.65
C MET A 100 -9.27 10.19 0.52
N ALA A 101 -9.21 9.74 -0.74
CA ALA A 101 -9.59 10.54 -1.89
C ALA A 101 -11.08 10.97 -1.80
N PHE A 102 -11.97 10.02 -1.57
CA PHE A 102 -13.41 10.28 -1.51
C PHE A 102 -13.79 11.22 -0.36
N THR A 103 -13.31 10.94 0.84
CA THR A 103 -13.59 11.79 2.01
C THR A 103 -12.92 13.15 1.92
N GLY A 104 -11.72 13.24 1.34
CA GLY A 104 -11.02 14.49 1.09
C GLY A 104 -11.76 15.39 0.09
N ILE A 105 -12.31 14.83 -0.97
CA ILE A 105 -13.16 15.56 -1.93
C ILE A 105 -14.40 16.12 -1.23
N ILE A 106 -15.11 15.32 -0.41
CA ILE A 106 -16.27 15.80 0.35
C ILE A 106 -15.87 16.97 1.27
N LYS A 107 -14.75 16.84 1.98
CA LYS A 107 -14.22 17.90 2.87
C LYS A 107 -13.80 19.17 2.11
N SER A 108 -13.42 19.06 0.86
CA SER A 108 -13.10 20.23 0.02
C SER A 108 -14.36 20.90 -0.52
N ILE A 109 -15.34 20.12 -0.97
CA ILE A 109 -16.58 20.64 -1.56
C ILE A 109 -17.45 21.35 -0.52
N GLN A 110 -17.44 20.94 0.75
CA GLN A 110 -18.23 21.57 1.82
C GLN A 110 -17.96 23.08 1.99
N HIS A 111 -16.82 23.58 1.51
CA HIS A 111 -16.50 25.00 1.55
C HIS A 111 -17.22 25.83 0.47
N SER A 112 -17.80 25.16 -0.52
CA SER A 112 -18.48 25.80 -1.67
C SER A 112 -19.95 25.42 -1.76
N ILE A 113 -20.37 24.31 -1.15
CA ILE A 113 -21.73 23.76 -1.22
C ILE A 113 -22.16 23.35 0.18
N ASP A 114 -23.35 23.74 0.57
CA ASP A 114 -23.95 23.30 1.83
C ASP A 114 -24.28 21.80 1.77
N LEU A 115 -23.50 21.01 2.49
CA LEU A 115 -23.72 19.58 2.65
C LEU A 115 -24.43 19.27 3.98
N PRO A 116 -25.25 18.21 4.03
CA PRO A 116 -25.86 17.78 5.30
C PRO A 116 -24.79 17.50 6.36
N GLY A 117 -25.00 18.01 7.59
CA GLY A 117 -24.00 17.92 8.66
C GLY A 117 -23.54 16.51 8.98
N PHE A 118 -24.41 15.50 8.84
CA PHE A 118 -24.04 14.10 9.05
C PHE A 118 -23.04 13.60 8.00
N VAL A 119 -23.13 14.08 6.73
CA VAL A 119 -22.20 13.73 5.65
C VAL A 119 -20.82 14.28 5.95
N VAL A 120 -20.76 15.55 6.36
CA VAL A 120 -19.50 16.23 6.72
C VAL A 120 -18.84 15.55 7.93
N SER A 121 -19.62 15.26 8.95
CA SER A 121 -19.14 14.58 10.18
C SER A 121 -18.60 13.17 9.86
N ALA A 122 -19.34 12.40 9.06
CA ALA A 122 -18.92 11.07 8.65
C ALA A 122 -17.64 11.12 7.78
N ALA A 123 -17.58 12.05 6.81
CA ALA A 123 -16.40 12.23 5.99
C ALA A 123 -15.16 12.62 6.82
N THR A 124 -15.33 13.50 7.82
CA THR A 124 -14.24 13.89 8.71
C THR A 124 -13.76 12.71 9.54
N LEU A 125 -14.65 11.96 10.17
CA LEU A 125 -14.28 10.79 10.97
C LEU A 125 -13.55 9.74 10.14
N LEU A 126 -14.08 9.42 8.95
CA LEU A 126 -13.48 8.42 8.06
C LEU A 126 -12.13 8.89 7.50
N HIS A 127 -11.97 10.19 7.22
CA HIS A 127 -10.69 10.76 6.79
C HIS A 127 -9.63 10.66 7.90
N ASP A 128 -10.01 10.96 9.14
CA ASP A 128 -9.11 10.88 10.30
C ASP A 128 -8.68 9.41 10.56
N ILE A 129 -9.64 8.46 10.51
CA ILE A 129 -9.34 7.03 10.61
C ILE A 129 -8.43 6.59 9.47
N GLY A 130 -8.73 7.00 8.23
CA GLY A 130 -7.91 6.71 7.04
C GLY A 130 -6.49 7.28 7.17
N THR A 131 -6.34 8.47 7.74
CA THR A 131 -5.04 9.10 8.01
C THR A 131 -4.20 8.23 8.96
N VAL A 132 -4.78 7.80 10.07
CA VAL A 132 -4.08 6.91 11.03
C VAL A 132 -3.71 5.59 10.37
N ALA A 133 -4.64 4.98 9.64
CA ALA A 133 -4.42 3.72 8.94
C ALA A 133 -3.30 3.84 7.90
N MET A 134 -3.28 4.91 7.10
CA MET A 134 -2.25 5.17 6.09
C MET A 134 -0.88 5.44 6.73
N LEU A 135 -0.84 6.18 7.84
CA LEU A 135 0.41 6.44 8.56
C LEU A 135 1.01 5.15 9.12
N LEU A 136 0.20 4.31 9.76
CA LEU A 136 0.64 3.02 10.27
C LEU A 136 1.11 2.09 9.15
N PHE A 137 0.38 2.08 8.04
CA PHE A 137 0.76 1.34 6.84
C PHE A 137 2.11 1.81 6.29
N LEU A 138 2.31 3.11 6.14
CA LEU A 138 3.57 3.67 5.64
C LEU A 138 4.75 3.33 6.56
N LEU A 139 4.57 3.47 7.87
CA LEU A 139 5.60 3.11 8.85
C LEU A 139 5.96 1.62 8.76
N ALA A 140 4.95 0.74 8.72
CA ALA A 140 5.18 -0.69 8.56
C ALA A 140 5.85 -1.00 7.21
N HIS A 141 5.39 -0.40 6.12
CA HIS A 141 5.94 -0.61 4.78
C HIS A 141 7.43 -0.21 4.71
N VAL A 142 7.77 0.99 5.19
CA VAL A 142 9.17 1.45 5.23
C VAL A 142 10.01 0.56 6.15
N PHE A 143 9.47 0.17 7.30
CA PHE A 143 10.16 -0.74 8.21
C PHE A 143 10.52 -2.05 7.51
N PHE A 144 9.54 -2.75 6.93
CA PHE A 144 9.80 -4.04 6.30
C PHE A 144 10.58 -3.94 5.00
N ALA A 145 10.37 -2.92 4.17
CA ALA A 145 11.05 -2.78 2.89
C ALA A 145 12.49 -2.27 3.01
N VAL A 146 12.78 -1.38 3.97
CA VAL A 146 14.05 -0.65 4.02
C VAL A 146 14.89 -1.00 5.25
N LEU A 147 14.26 -1.08 6.44
CA LEU A 147 14.99 -1.22 7.69
C LEU A 147 15.33 -2.67 8.04
N VAL A 148 14.61 -3.61 7.47
CA VAL A 148 14.81 -5.03 7.77
C VAL A 148 15.85 -5.64 6.83
N PRO A 149 16.97 -6.19 7.34
CA PRO A 149 18.11 -6.62 6.52
C PRO A 149 17.80 -7.74 5.53
N TRP A 150 16.85 -8.63 5.79
CA TRP A 150 16.51 -9.71 4.85
C TRP A 150 15.86 -9.21 3.55
N SER A 151 15.22 -8.01 3.57
CA SER A 151 14.64 -7.38 2.38
C SER A 151 15.69 -6.73 1.47
N TRP A 152 16.93 -6.53 1.94
CA TRP A 152 17.97 -5.84 1.18
C TRP A 152 18.41 -6.60 -0.07
N LYS A 153 18.28 -7.92 -0.08
CA LYS A 153 18.63 -8.73 -1.25
C LYS A 153 17.63 -8.57 -2.41
N THR A 154 16.37 -8.36 -2.08
CA THR A 154 15.30 -8.16 -3.06
C THR A 154 15.06 -6.68 -3.39
N PHE A 155 15.50 -5.76 -2.53
CA PHE A 155 15.35 -4.32 -2.74
C PHE A 155 15.86 -3.81 -4.10
N PRO A 156 17.02 -4.26 -4.63
CA PRO A 156 17.49 -3.84 -5.95
C PRO A 156 16.51 -4.17 -7.08
N SER A 157 15.69 -5.21 -6.95
CA SER A 157 14.69 -5.57 -7.97
C SER A 157 13.65 -4.48 -8.18
N MET A 158 13.34 -3.69 -7.15
CA MET A 158 12.44 -2.54 -7.25
C MET A 158 13.00 -1.40 -8.11
N ILE A 159 14.34 -1.31 -8.22
CA ILE A 159 15.03 -0.24 -8.96
C ILE A 159 15.40 -0.71 -10.37
N HIS A 160 15.95 -1.92 -10.48
CA HIS A 160 16.53 -2.44 -11.73
C HIS A 160 15.61 -3.41 -12.47
N GLY A 161 14.53 -3.88 -11.82
CA GLY A 161 13.56 -4.82 -12.42
C GLY A 161 14.08 -6.26 -12.57
N TRP A 162 15.22 -6.62 -11.97
CA TRP A 162 15.77 -7.98 -12.00
C TRP A 162 16.12 -8.47 -10.60
N MET A 163 16.13 -9.80 -10.44
CA MET A 163 16.44 -10.49 -9.19
C MET A 163 17.41 -11.63 -9.48
N PRO A 164 18.39 -11.91 -8.60
CA PRO A 164 19.25 -13.07 -8.73
C PRO A 164 18.44 -14.38 -8.73
N GLU A 165 18.83 -15.32 -9.59
CA GLU A 165 18.13 -16.60 -9.74
C GLU A 165 18.03 -17.38 -8.41
N GLU A 166 19.08 -17.37 -7.61
CA GLU A 166 19.09 -18.04 -6.30
C GLU A 166 18.06 -17.47 -5.34
N GLU A 167 17.87 -16.13 -5.34
CA GLU A 167 16.84 -15.49 -4.50
C GLU A 167 15.45 -15.75 -5.06
N ALA A 168 15.27 -15.78 -6.38
CA ALA A 168 13.99 -16.15 -7.00
C ALA A 168 13.59 -17.59 -6.63
N LYS A 169 14.52 -18.53 -6.67
CA LYS A 169 14.29 -19.93 -6.26
C LYS A 169 13.91 -20.05 -4.80
N LYS A 170 14.53 -19.24 -3.94
CA LYS A 170 14.35 -19.30 -2.49
C LYS A 170 13.08 -18.61 -2.04
N GLU A 171 12.88 -17.36 -2.43
CA GLU A 171 11.81 -16.49 -1.92
C GLU A 171 10.52 -16.61 -2.76
N HIS A 172 10.65 -16.88 -4.08
CA HIS A 172 9.55 -16.98 -5.04
C HIS A 172 9.55 -18.33 -5.81
N PRO A 173 9.56 -19.48 -5.12
CA PRO A 173 9.71 -20.77 -5.78
C PRO A 173 8.59 -21.06 -6.78
N GLY A 174 7.37 -20.61 -6.52
CA GLY A 174 6.26 -20.80 -7.45
C GLY A 174 6.39 -19.96 -8.73
N TRP A 175 6.97 -18.77 -8.65
CA TRP A 175 7.25 -17.95 -9.83
C TRP A 175 8.42 -18.52 -10.64
N TYR A 176 9.46 -19.01 -9.97
CA TYR A 176 10.59 -19.66 -10.64
C TYR A 176 10.15 -20.90 -11.41
N GLU A 177 9.29 -21.76 -10.81
CA GLU A 177 8.71 -22.92 -11.50
C GLU A 177 7.94 -22.51 -12.77
N ASP A 178 7.15 -21.41 -12.70
CA ASP A 178 6.41 -20.90 -13.87
C ASP A 178 7.35 -20.50 -15.02
N ILE A 179 8.41 -19.70 -14.73
CA ILE A 179 9.39 -19.26 -15.73
C ILE A 179 10.09 -20.46 -16.41
N VAL A 180 10.59 -21.41 -15.63
CA VAL A 180 11.26 -22.61 -16.18
C VAL A 180 10.31 -23.42 -17.07
N SER A 181 9.03 -23.54 -16.68
CA SER A 181 8.04 -24.25 -17.47
C SER A 181 7.74 -23.56 -18.81
N GLU A 182 7.71 -22.22 -18.82
CA GLU A 182 7.50 -21.41 -20.03
C GLU A 182 8.72 -21.51 -20.98
N GLU A 183 9.93 -21.46 -20.46
CA GLU A 183 11.15 -21.64 -21.27
C GLU A 183 11.23 -23.03 -21.92
N GLN A 184 10.76 -24.07 -21.21
CA GLN A 184 10.72 -25.43 -21.77
C GLN A 184 9.67 -25.58 -22.89
N LYS A 185 8.56 -24.84 -22.83
CA LYS A 185 7.53 -24.86 -23.88
C LYS A 185 7.92 -24.06 -25.12
N ALA A 186 8.85 -23.12 -24.98
CA ALA A 186 9.32 -22.26 -26.07
C ALA A 186 10.46 -22.91 -26.90
N LYS A 187 11.04 -24.02 -26.42
CA LYS A 187 12.06 -24.85 -27.11
C LYS A 187 11.43 -26.00 -27.85
#